data_0138dc6d0172b602cd849034c682c124
#
_entry.id   0138dc6d0172b602cd849034c682c124
#
_cell.length_a   1.000
_cell.length_b   1.000
_cell.length_c   1.000
_cell.angle_alpha   90.00
_cell.angle_beta   90.00
_cell.angle_gamma   90.00
#
_symmetry.space_group_name_H-M   'P 1'
#
loop_
_entity.id
_entity.type
_entity.pdbx_description
1 polymer ?
#
loop_
_entity_poly.entity_id
_entity_poly.type
_entity_poly.pdbx_seq_one_letter_code
_entity_poly.pdbx_strand_id
1 'polypeptide(L)'
;MLDALSTRRKVSAIPLTLVSSGKLDGWAKGQPDRTREWMSASGFTASPGSFCLIPDEEGSLARVMVGTAEPAGLWDLAALPVKLPAGQYAIDTRMSADRAGLVSLGWALGAYRFERYKSSSKADGRGAVLEWPKNCDRKAVERAALATGLVRDLATTPASDLGPAELASAVREVAKQYKAECTVTVGDNLLKKNYPLIHTVGRASARAPRLIDLRWGASRAPKLSIVGKGVCFDSGGLDLKPSNNMLLMKKDMCGGAHALALAQMIMSARLKVQLRVLIPAVENSVSSEAYRPGDVLMSRKGLSVEVGNTDAEGRLVMADALTELDSDDPDLLIDFSTLTGAQRVACGYDLPTFFTNDDKVANALMKVSDKVADPMWRLPLFDAYRGQLDSPIADINSTGKSPVGGAISAALFLQAFIDRDRPWVHTDFMGWNMSSRPGRPEGGEAQGLRAMFALLAARYGK
;
A
#
# COMPACT_ATOMS: atom_id res chain seq x y z
N MET A 1 -7.19 -14.69 -6.65
CA MET A 1 -7.40 -13.29 -7.10
C MET A 1 -7.31 -13.16 -8.61
N LEU A 2 -6.19 -13.42 -9.26
CA LEU A 2 -6.08 -13.39 -10.73
C LEU A 2 -6.84 -14.53 -11.43
N ASP A 3 -7.10 -15.62 -10.75
CA ASP A 3 -7.91 -16.75 -11.24
C ASP A 3 -9.37 -16.37 -11.52
N ALA A 4 -9.84 -15.22 -10.99
CA ALA A 4 -11.13 -14.63 -11.31
C ALA A 4 -11.15 -13.87 -12.66
N LEU A 5 -10.01 -13.86 -13.38
CA LEU A 5 -9.87 -13.25 -14.70
C LEU A 5 -9.42 -14.32 -15.71
N SER A 6 -10.06 -14.39 -16.89
CA SER A 6 -9.79 -15.45 -17.87
C SER A 6 -9.44 -14.89 -19.25
N THR A 7 -8.47 -15.52 -19.90
CA THR A 7 -8.18 -15.30 -21.34
C THR A 7 -9.05 -16.17 -22.25
N ARG A 8 -9.64 -17.23 -21.69
CA ARG A 8 -10.53 -18.13 -22.45
C ARG A 8 -11.84 -17.42 -22.67
N ARG A 9 -12.24 -17.27 -23.93
CA ARG A 9 -13.55 -16.78 -24.33
C ARG A 9 -14.50 -17.95 -24.49
N LYS A 10 -15.71 -17.83 -23.92
CA LYS A 10 -16.79 -18.77 -24.14
C LYS A 10 -17.90 -18.06 -24.89
N VAL A 11 -18.47 -18.75 -25.86
CA VAL A 11 -19.65 -18.26 -26.59
C VAL A 11 -20.84 -18.05 -25.64
N SER A 12 -20.88 -18.80 -24.56
CA SER A 12 -21.90 -18.75 -23.50
C SER A 12 -21.56 -17.83 -22.33
N ALA A 13 -20.57 -16.90 -22.46
CA ALA A 13 -20.28 -15.96 -21.40
C ALA A 13 -21.46 -15.00 -21.19
N ILE A 14 -21.89 -14.86 -19.92
CA ILE A 14 -23.00 -13.99 -19.55
C ILE A 14 -22.56 -12.53 -19.69
N PRO A 15 -23.29 -11.70 -20.46
CA PRO A 15 -22.92 -10.31 -20.64
C PRO A 15 -23.11 -9.48 -19.36
N LEU A 16 -22.10 -8.66 -19.05
CA LEU A 16 -22.16 -7.60 -18.06
C LEU A 16 -22.34 -6.28 -18.79
N THR A 17 -23.51 -5.66 -18.64
CA THR A 17 -23.81 -4.36 -19.22
C THR A 17 -23.60 -3.28 -18.16
N LEU A 18 -22.62 -2.41 -18.38
CA LEU A 18 -22.31 -1.31 -17.47
C LEU A 18 -23.12 -0.08 -17.86
N VAL A 19 -23.85 0.48 -16.90
CA VAL A 19 -24.72 1.64 -17.13
C VAL A 19 -24.67 2.59 -15.93
N SER A 20 -24.57 3.89 -16.18
CA SER A 20 -24.76 4.90 -15.14
C SER A 20 -26.23 5.27 -14.98
N SER A 21 -26.63 5.79 -13.83
CA SER A 21 -28.00 6.21 -13.54
C SER A 21 -28.55 7.17 -14.60
N GLY A 22 -27.75 8.13 -15.07
CA GLY A 22 -28.15 9.07 -16.13
C GLY A 22 -28.34 8.44 -17.51
N LYS A 23 -27.87 7.21 -17.75
CA LYS A 23 -28.00 6.50 -19.03
C LYS A 23 -28.99 5.33 -18.99
N LEU A 24 -29.54 5.00 -17.81
CA LEU A 24 -30.41 3.85 -17.61
C LEU A 24 -31.63 3.91 -18.45
N ASP A 25 -32.38 5.03 -18.47
CA ASP A 25 -33.64 5.20 -19.24
C ASP A 25 -33.39 5.11 -20.73
N GLY A 26 -32.27 5.67 -21.21
CA GLY A 26 -31.88 5.58 -22.62
C GLY A 26 -31.61 4.15 -23.06
N TRP A 27 -30.91 3.37 -22.22
CA TRP A 27 -30.65 1.97 -22.46
C TRP A 27 -31.95 1.14 -22.42
N ALA A 28 -32.81 1.39 -21.41
CA ALA A 28 -34.05 0.66 -21.18
C ALA A 28 -35.04 0.80 -22.34
N LYS A 29 -35.12 1.97 -23.00
CA LYS A 29 -36.01 2.19 -24.18
C LYS A 29 -35.78 1.20 -25.31
N GLY A 30 -34.56 0.68 -25.46
CA GLY A 30 -34.23 -0.32 -26.49
C GLY A 30 -34.40 -1.77 -26.03
N GLN A 31 -34.97 -2.04 -24.86
CA GLN A 31 -35.12 -3.37 -24.31
C GLN A 31 -36.59 -3.87 -24.40
N PRO A 32 -36.81 -5.20 -24.41
CA PRO A 32 -38.15 -5.79 -24.31
C PRO A 32 -38.86 -5.33 -23.02
N ASP A 33 -40.19 -5.25 -23.06
CA ASP A 33 -41.02 -4.84 -21.91
C ASP A 33 -40.74 -5.65 -20.68
N ARG A 34 -40.62 -6.96 -20.80
CA ARG A 34 -40.27 -7.89 -19.73
C ARG A 34 -38.96 -7.47 -19.02
N THR A 35 -37.93 -7.09 -19.75
CA THR A 35 -36.67 -6.65 -19.18
C THR A 35 -36.83 -5.35 -18.38
N ARG A 36 -37.60 -4.40 -18.92
CA ARG A 36 -37.89 -3.13 -18.27
C ARG A 36 -38.68 -3.31 -16.98
N GLU A 37 -39.74 -4.13 -17.04
CA GLU A 37 -40.57 -4.46 -15.88
C GLU A 37 -39.77 -5.18 -14.80
N TRP A 38 -38.91 -6.15 -15.20
CA TRP A 38 -38.03 -6.85 -14.25
C TRP A 38 -37.07 -5.89 -13.53
N MET A 39 -36.43 -5.00 -14.27
CA MET A 39 -35.51 -4.01 -13.70
C MET A 39 -36.25 -3.06 -12.76
N SER A 40 -37.44 -2.60 -13.14
CA SER A 40 -38.31 -1.77 -12.31
C SER A 40 -38.72 -2.49 -11.03
N ALA A 41 -39.21 -3.72 -11.15
CA ALA A 41 -39.66 -4.55 -10.02
C ALA A 41 -38.49 -4.89 -9.06
N SER A 42 -37.27 -5.04 -9.59
CA SER A 42 -36.07 -5.25 -8.76
C SER A 42 -35.50 -3.97 -8.11
N GLY A 43 -36.09 -2.80 -8.36
CA GLY A 43 -35.65 -1.52 -7.87
C GLY A 43 -34.26 -1.09 -8.36
N PHE A 44 -33.86 -1.54 -9.55
CA PHE A 44 -32.53 -1.23 -10.11
C PHE A 44 -32.47 0.22 -10.61
N THR A 45 -31.62 1.03 -10.00
CA THR A 45 -31.44 2.46 -10.31
C THR A 45 -30.09 2.77 -10.96
N ALA A 46 -29.28 1.76 -11.24
CA ALA A 46 -27.91 1.88 -11.73
C ALA A 46 -26.99 2.73 -10.84
N SER A 47 -27.23 2.76 -9.54
CA SER A 47 -26.31 3.35 -8.56
C SER A 47 -24.97 2.62 -8.61
N PRO A 48 -23.81 3.31 -8.48
CA PRO A 48 -22.49 2.69 -8.55
C PRO A 48 -22.35 1.48 -7.60
N GLY A 49 -21.90 0.34 -8.14
CA GLY A 49 -21.76 -0.94 -7.41
C GLY A 49 -23.05 -1.74 -7.23
N SER A 50 -24.21 -1.23 -7.67
CA SER A 50 -25.46 -2.02 -7.74
C SER A 50 -25.46 -2.96 -8.93
N PHE A 51 -26.26 -4.04 -8.88
CA PHE A 51 -26.46 -4.91 -10.03
C PHE A 51 -27.86 -5.53 -10.04
N CYS A 52 -28.31 -5.91 -11.24
CA CYS A 52 -29.59 -6.60 -11.45
C CYS A 52 -29.34 -7.82 -12.35
N LEU A 53 -29.81 -8.98 -11.91
CA LEU A 53 -29.75 -10.23 -12.67
C LEU A 53 -30.99 -10.29 -13.59
N ILE A 54 -30.78 -10.33 -14.89
CA ILE A 54 -31.86 -10.40 -15.89
C ILE A 54 -31.98 -11.85 -16.37
N PRO A 55 -33.14 -12.52 -16.14
CA PRO A 55 -33.39 -13.87 -16.63
C PRO A 55 -33.83 -13.87 -18.10
N ASP A 56 -33.60 -15.00 -18.80
CA ASP A 56 -34.25 -15.33 -20.06
C ASP A 56 -35.69 -15.86 -19.83
N GLU A 57 -36.31 -16.41 -20.90
CA GLU A 57 -37.68 -16.94 -20.84
C GLU A 57 -37.78 -18.21 -20.01
N GLU A 58 -36.71 -18.98 -19.94
CA GLU A 58 -36.61 -20.22 -19.18
C GLU A 58 -36.16 -19.98 -17.73
N GLY A 59 -35.89 -18.73 -17.33
CA GLY A 59 -35.46 -18.36 -15.99
C GLY A 59 -33.94 -18.47 -15.77
N SER A 60 -33.17 -18.81 -16.79
CA SER A 60 -31.71 -18.83 -16.72
C SER A 60 -31.12 -17.40 -16.77
N LEU A 61 -29.93 -17.18 -16.18
CA LEU A 61 -29.31 -15.85 -16.18
C LEU A 61 -28.84 -15.47 -17.58
N ALA A 62 -29.53 -14.54 -18.21
CA ALA A 62 -29.23 -14.06 -19.56
C ALA A 62 -28.24 -12.87 -19.56
N ARG A 63 -28.30 -12.02 -18.56
CA ARG A 63 -27.51 -10.76 -18.48
C ARG A 63 -27.42 -10.27 -17.06
N VAL A 64 -26.34 -9.52 -16.76
CA VAL A 64 -26.23 -8.75 -15.53
C VAL A 64 -26.12 -7.27 -15.90
N MET A 65 -27.06 -6.47 -15.40
CA MET A 65 -26.93 -5.01 -15.42
C MET A 65 -26.08 -4.58 -14.23
N VAL A 66 -25.11 -3.70 -14.46
CA VAL A 66 -24.21 -3.19 -13.41
C VAL A 66 -24.25 -1.68 -13.38
N GLY A 67 -24.67 -1.13 -12.25
CA GLY A 67 -24.64 0.31 -12.00
C GLY A 67 -23.20 0.80 -11.80
N THR A 68 -22.82 1.86 -12.50
CA THR A 68 -21.47 2.42 -12.43
C THR A 68 -21.48 3.93 -12.23
N ALA A 69 -20.37 4.46 -11.71
CA ALA A 69 -20.07 5.88 -11.85
C ALA A 69 -19.93 6.27 -13.33
N GLU A 70 -19.92 7.57 -13.60
CA GLU A 70 -19.68 8.12 -14.95
C GLU A 70 -18.41 8.97 -14.94
N PRO A 71 -17.33 8.48 -15.52
CA PRO A 71 -17.09 7.15 -16.11
C PRO A 71 -16.88 6.05 -15.06
N ALA A 72 -17.10 4.78 -15.46
CA ALA A 72 -16.95 3.60 -14.58
C ALA A 72 -15.62 3.61 -13.81
N GLY A 73 -15.70 3.38 -12.50
CA GLY A 73 -14.60 3.47 -11.56
C GLY A 73 -14.01 2.12 -11.13
N LEU A 74 -12.95 2.18 -10.35
CA LEU A 74 -12.24 1.00 -9.84
C LEU A 74 -13.14 0.04 -9.05
N TRP A 75 -14.04 0.56 -8.22
CA TRP A 75 -14.79 -0.25 -7.26
C TRP A 75 -16.18 -0.69 -7.73
N ASP A 76 -16.62 -0.23 -8.90
CA ASP A 76 -18.00 -0.49 -9.38
C ASP A 76 -18.27 -1.98 -9.61
N LEU A 77 -17.25 -2.75 -10.02
CA LEU A 77 -17.37 -4.19 -10.24
C LEU A 77 -16.82 -5.04 -9.08
N ALA A 78 -16.27 -4.42 -8.05
CA ALA A 78 -15.51 -5.12 -7.03
C ALA A 78 -16.33 -6.05 -6.11
N ALA A 79 -17.65 -5.87 -6.04
CA ALA A 79 -18.53 -6.78 -5.31
C ALA A 79 -18.87 -8.06 -6.10
N LEU A 80 -18.80 -7.99 -7.43
CA LEU A 80 -19.39 -9.00 -8.33
C LEU A 80 -18.72 -10.38 -8.26
N PRO A 81 -17.38 -10.51 -8.12
CA PRO A 81 -16.73 -11.83 -8.08
C PRO A 81 -17.28 -12.77 -7.01
N VAL A 82 -17.88 -12.20 -5.96
CA VAL A 82 -18.40 -12.97 -4.81
C VAL A 82 -19.90 -12.97 -4.69
N LYS A 83 -20.58 -12.06 -5.40
CA LYS A 83 -22.04 -11.95 -5.36
C LYS A 83 -22.72 -12.60 -6.54
N LEU A 84 -22.03 -12.73 -7.67
CA LEU A 84 -22.61 -13.34 -8.84
C LEU A 84 -22.57 -14.87 -8.74
N PRO A 85 -23.55 -15.56 -9.37
CA PRO A 85 -23.48 -17.01 -9.56
C PRO A 85 -22.16 -17.45 -10.22
N ALA A 86 -21.72 -18.66 -9.93
CA ALA A 86 -20.57 -19.25 -10.59
C ALA A 86 -20.80 -19.29 -12.12
N GLY A 87 -19.83 -18.75 -12.86
CA GLY A 87 -19.96 -18.65 -14.31
C GLY A 87 -18.90 -17.77 -14.94
N GLN A 88 -18.92 -17.70 -16.26
CA GLN A 88 -18.04 -16.83 -17.03
C GLN A 88 -18.83 -15.62 -17.53
N TYR A 89 -18.27 -14.43 -17.34
CA TYR A 89 -18.90 -13.15 -17.61
C TYR A 89 -18.04 -12.34 -18.57
N ALA A 90 -18.66 -11.54 -19.44
CA ALA A 90 -17.96 -10.68 -20.37
C ALA A 90 -18.60 -9.28 -20.41
N ILE A 91 -17.79 -8.23 -20.31
CA ILE A 91 -18.30 -6.85 -20.43
C ILE A 91 -18.64 -6.59 -21.89
N ASP A 92 -19.89 -6.23 -22.16
CA ASP A 92 -20.40 -5.87 -23.49
C ASP A 92 -20.40 -4.36 -23.76
N THR A 93 -20.19 -3.55 -22.74
CA THR A 93 -20.13 -2.09 -22.82
C THR A 93 -18.77 -1.61 -23.33
N ARG A 94 -18.77 -0.73 -24.34
CA ARG A 94 -17.53 -0.11 -24.85
C ARG A 94 -16.95 0.88 -23.83
N MET A 95 -15.65 0.81 -23.64
CA MET A 95 -14.92 1.72 -22.73
C MET A 95 -13.48 1.95 -23.21
N SER A 96 -12.83 2.99 -22.69
CA SER A 96 -11.40 3.22 -22.95
C SER A 96 -10.52 2.15 -22.30
N ALA A 97 -9.28 2.01 -22.77
CA ALA A 97 -8.32 1.08 -22.21
C ALA A 97 -8.06 1.32 -20.70
N ASP A 98 -7.95 2.59 -20.31
CA ASP A 98 -7.76 2.99 -18.91
C ASP A 98 -8.94 2.48 -18.03
N ARG A 99 -10.18 2.64 -18.51
CA ARG A 99 -11.38 2.17 -17.77
C ARG A 99 -11.47 0.65 -17.74
N ALA A 100 -11.17 0.00 -18.86
CA ALA A 100 -11.08 -1.47 -18.91
C ALA A 100 -10.07 -2.00 -17.89
N GLY A 101 -8.93 -1.33 -17.74
CA GLY A 101 -7.93 -1.63 -16.71
C GLY A 101 -8.46 -1.46 -15.29
N LEU A 102 -9.12 -0.32 -14.98
CA LEU A 102 -9.65 -0.06 -13.64
C LEU A 102 -10.73 -1.07 -13.23
N VAL A 103 -11.70 -1.33 -14.08
CA VAL A 103 -12.79 -2.27 -13.74
C VAL A 103 -12.28 -3.72 -13.62
N SER A 104 -11.29 -4.11 -14.44
CA SER A 104 -10.65 -5.43 -14.33
C SER A 104 -9.84 -5.55 -13.05
N LEU A 105 -9.13 -4.49 -12.64
CA LEU A 105 -8.43 -4.44 -11.35
C LEU A 105 -9.43 -4.54 -10.19
N GLY A 106 -10.53 -3.79 -10.24
CA GLY A 106 -11.59 -3.86 -9.23
C GLY A 106 -12.16 -5.27 -9.08
N TRP A 107 -12.39 -5.96 -10.19
CA TRP A 107 -12.81 -7.36 -10.19
C TRP A 107 -11.77 -8.26 -9.51
N ALA A 108 -10.49 -8.15 -9.88
CA ALA A 108 -9.41 -8.93 -9.26
C ALA A 108 -9.31 -8.68 -7.75
N LEU A 109 -9.34 -7.41 -7.33
CA LEU A 109 -9.29 -7.03 -5.92
C LEU A 109 -10.53 -7.51 -5.14
N GLY A 110 -11.70 -7.54 -5.80
CA GLY A 110 -12.94 -8.09 -5.25
C GLY A 110 -12.88 -9.60 -4.98
N ALA A 111 -12.10 -10.32 -5.77
CA ALA A 111 -11.87 -11.74 -5.60
C ALA A 111 -10.77 -12.08 -4.57
N TYR A 112 -10.07 -11.08 -4.02
CA TYR A 112 -9.04 -11.32 -3.00
C TYR A 112 -9.65 -11.90 -1.71
N ARG A 113 -8.96 -12.87 -1.11
CA ARG A 113 -9.27 -13.49 0.18
C ARG A 113 -7.98 -13.77 0.93
N PHE A 114 -7.99 -13.52 2.23
CA PHE A 114 -6.95 -13.97 3.16
C PHE A 114 -7.50 -15.15 3.96
N GLU A 115 -7.09 -16.36 3.62
CA GLU A 115 -7.65 -17.60 4.17
C GLU A 115 -6.63 -18.45 4.93
N ARG A 116 -5.41 -17.95 5.10
CA ARG A 116 -4.26 -18.70 5.65
C ARG A 116 -4.56 -19.43 6.97
N TYR A 117 -5.47 -18.89 7.79
CA TYR A 117 -5.77 -19.42 9.13
C TYR A 117 -7.17 -20.01 9.26
N LYS A 118 -7.90 -20.15 8.16
CA LYS A 118 -9.24 -20.74 8.18
C LYS A 118 -9.18 -22.21 7.91
N SER A 119 -9.77 -23.04 8.80
CA SER A 119 -9.81 -24.50 8.67
C SER A 119 -10.71 -25.00 7.55
N SER A 120 -11.67 -24.21 7.11
CA SER A 120 -12.49 -24.49 5.93
C SER A 120 -12.50 -23.26 5.04
N SER A 121 -11.75 -23.28 3.94
CA SER A 121 -12.06 -22.40 2.84
C SER A 121 -13.35 -22.94 2.22
N LYS A 122 -14.47 -22.25 2.43
CA LYS A 122 -15.70 -22.50 1.65
C LYS A 122 -15.52 -21.99 0.22
N ALA A 123 -14.40 -22.34 -0.40
CA ALA A 123 -14.23 -22.22 -1.83
C ALA A 123 -14.91 -23.42 -2.48
N ASP A 124 -16.21 -23.59 -2.21
CA ASP A 124 -17.05 -24.47 -3.01
C ASP A 124 -17.17 -23.85 -4.39
N GLY A 125 -16.36 -24.36 -5.30
CA GLY A 125 -16.48 -24.08 -6.71
C GLY A 125 -15.79 -22.79 -7.17
N ARG A 126 -15.56 -22.73 -8.45
CA ARG A 126 -15.07 -21.54 -9.16
C ARG A 126 -16.15 -20.46 -9.07
N GLY A 127 -15.85 -19.33 -8.45
CA GLY A 127 -16.72 -18.16 -8.41
C GLY A 127 -16.97 -17.56 -9.82
N ALA A 128 -17.53 -16.38 -9.85
CA ALA A 128 -17.68 -15.64 -11.09
C ALA A 128 -16.31 -15.26 -11.68
N VAL A 129 -16.11 -15.54 -12.98
CA VAL A 129 -14.86 -15.27 -13.71
C VAL A 129 -15.14 -14.27 -14.82
N LEU A 130 -14.41 -13.17 -14.85
CA LEU A 130 -14.51 -12.15 -15.89
C LEU A 130 -13.56 -12.45 -17.04
N GLU A 131 -14.07 -12.41 -18.27
CA GLU A 131 -13.21 -12.38 -19.45
C GLU A 131 -12.47 -11.04 -19.53
N TRP A 132 -11.18 -11.10 -19.84
CA TRP A 132 -10.40 -9.89 -20.05
C TRP A 132 -11.02 -9.01 -21.15
N PRO A 133 -11.35 -7.75 -20.88
CA PRO A 133 -11.73 -6.81 -21.93
C PRO A 133 -10.64 -6.73 -23.00
N LYS A 134 -11.06 -6.63 -24.28
CA LYS A 134 -10.14 -6.72 -25.43
C LYS A 134 -9.01 -5.69 -25.43
N ASN A 135 -9.30 -4.48 -24.93
CA ASN A 135 -8.39 -3.32 -24.91
C ASN A 135 -7.71 -3.09 -23.55
N CYS A 136 -7.82 -4.05 -22.62
CA CYS A 136 -7.21 -3.94 -21.30
C CYS A 136 -5.70 -4.21 -21.35
N ASP A 137 -4.90 -3.35 -20.71
CA ASP A 137 -3.50 -3.68 -20.39
C ASP A 137 -3.46 -4.68 -19.22
N ARG A 138 -3.47 -5.96 -19.59
CA ARG A 138 -3.47 -7.08 -18.62
C ARG A 138 -2.28 -7.05 -17.71
N LYS A 139 -1.09 -6.76 -18.25
CA LYS A 139 0.16 -6.73 -17.47
C LYS A 139 0.14 -5.63 -16.40
N ALA A 140 -0.44 -4.48 -16.71
CA ALA A 140 -0.62 -3.40 -15.74
C ALA A 140 -1.58 -3.81 -14.62
N VAL A 141 -2.71 -4.44 -14.97
CA VAL A 141 -3.70 -4.94 -13.98
C VAL A 141 -3.09 -6.05 -13.11
N GLU A 142 -2.44 -7.05 -13.71
CA GLU A 142 -1.78 -8.15 -12.98
C GLU A 142 -0.74 -7.60 -12.00
N ARG A 143 0.09 -6.66 -12.45
CA ARG A 143 1.10 -6.00 -11.62
C ARG A 143 0.48 -5.30 -10.41
N ALA A 144 -0.55 -4.49 -10.63
CA ALA A 144 -1.22 -3.76 -9.57
C ALA A 144 -1.95 -4.71 -8.59
N ALA A 145 -2.61 -5.74 -9.10
CA ALA A 145 -3.32 -6.73 -8.30
C ALA A 145 -2.36 -7.55 -7.42
N LEU A 146 -1.25 -8.05 -7.99
CA LEU A 146 -0.24 -8.83 -7.26
C LEU A 146 0.43 -7.99 -6.17
N ALA A 147 0.81 -6.75 -6.48
CA ALA A 147 1.41 -5.85 -5.51
C ALA A 147 0.47 -5.49 -4.36
N THR A 148 -0.81 -5.23 -4.66
CA THR A 148 -1.84 -5.01 -3.62
C THR A 148 -2.05 -6.27 -2.79
N GLY A 149 -2.10 -7.45 -3.41
CA GLY A 149 -2.21 -8.73 -2.70
C GLY A 149 -1.04 -8.97 -1.77
N LEU A 150 0.19 -8.71 -2.20
CA LEU A 150 1.40 -8.85 -1.40
C LEU A 150 1.35 -7.97 -0.13
N VAL A 151 0.96 -6.69 -0.27
CA VAL A 151 0.81 -5.79 0.89
C VAL A 151 -0.25 -6.33 1.85
N ARG A 152 -1.42 -6.73 1.33
CA ARG A 152 -2.53 -7.26 2.14
C ARG A 152 -2.13 -8.53 2.90
N ASP A 153 -1.46 -9.46 2.22
CA ASP A 153 -1.01 -10.72 2.83
C ASP A 153 0.00 -10.47 3.94
N LEU A 154 1.01 -9.64 3.70
CA LEU A 154 2.03 -9.32 4.70
C LEU A 154 1.41 -8.60 5.91
N ALA A 155 0.65 -7.54 5.67
CA ALA A 155 0.06 -6.73 6.75
C ALA A 155 -0.99 -7.50 7.59
N THR A 156 -1.74 -8.43 6.96
CA THR A 156 -2.77 -9.20 7.66
C THR A 156 -2.18 -10.36 8.44
N THR A 157 -1.02 -10.90 8.05
CA THR A 157 -0.36 -12.00 8.74
C THR A 157 -0.01 -11.59 10.19
N PRO A 158 -0.38 -12.39 11.20
CA PRO A 158 -0.02 -12.13 12.60
C PRO A 158 1.49 -12.03 12.82
N ALA A 159 1.92 -11.19 13.76
CA ALA A 159 3.33 -10.98 14.06
C ALA A 159 4.05 -12.24 14.53
N SER A 160 3.34 -13.22 15.12
CA SER A 160 3.89 -14.54 15.44
C SER A 160 4.46 -15.25 14.20
N ASP A 161 3.85 -15.04 13.03
CA ASP A 161 4.20 -15.67 11.76
C ASP A 161 4.86 -14.71 10.76
N LEU A 162 4.96 -13.43 11.11
CA LEU A 162 5.62 -12.40 10.32
C LEU A 162 6.44 -11.45 11.20
N GLY A 163 7.54 -11.94 11.72
CA GLY A 163 8.56 -11.12 12.39
C GLY A 163 9.66 -10.66 11.42
N PRO A 164 10.75 -10.09 11.95
CA PRO A 164 11.84 -9.55 11.12
C PRO A 164 12.49 -10.59 10.19
N ALA A 165 12.55 -11.86 10.59
CA ALA A 165 13.11 -12.95 9.78
C ALA A 165 12.20 -13.31 8.59
N GLU A 166 10.92 -13.40 8.84
CA GLU A 166 9.90 -13.75 7.85
C GLU A 166 9.72 -12.62 6.84
N LEU A 167 9.76 -11.35 7.29
CA LEU A 167 9.77 -10.20 6.39
C LEU A 167 11.01 -10.23 5.47
N ALA A 168 12.19 -10.54 6.01
CA ALA A 168 13.39 -10.73 5.19
C ALA A 168 13.25 -11.87 4.19
N SER A 169 12.57 -12.96 4.56
CA SER A 169 12.30 -14.08 3.66
C SER A 169 11.36 -13.68 2.53
N ALA A 170 10.30 -12.91 2.82
CA ALA A 170 9.40 -12.38 1.79
C ALA A 170 10.15 -11.48 0.78
N VAL A 171 11.07 -10.65 1.24
CA VAL A 171 11.92 -9.83 0.35
C VAL A 171 12.82 -10.71 -0.52
N ARG A 172 13.43 -11.75 0.04
CA ARG A 172 14.27 -12.69 -0.73
C ARG A 172 13.48 -13.43 -1.81
N GLU A 173 12.23 -13.82 -1.54
CA GLU A 173 11.38 -14.48 -2.54
C GLU A 173 11.08 -13.54 -3.72
N VAL A 174 10.73 -12.28 -3.45
CA VAL A 174 10.55 -11.28 -4.51
C VAL A 174 11.87 -11.02 -5.25
N ALA A 175 12.98 -10.87 -4.53
CA ALA A 175 14.30 -10.66 -5.13
C ALA A 175 14.67 -11.80 -6.09
N LYS A 176 14.47 -13.06 -5.66
CA LYS A 176 14.70 -14.26 -6.48
C LYS A 176 13.87 -14.26 -7.76
N GLN A 177 12.59 -13.89 -7.69
CA GLN A 177 11.68 -13.84 -8.83
C GLN A 177 12.19 -12.89 -9.93
N TYR A 178 12.81 -11.77 -9.55
CA TYR A 178 13.27 -10.73 -10.47
C TYR A 178 14.80 -10.70 -10.65
N LYS A 179 15.53 -11.68 -10.11
CA LYS A 179 17.00 -11.75 -10.14
C LYS A 179 17.65 -10.50 -9.53
N ALA A 180 17.05 -9.97 -8.48
CA ALA A 180 17.60 -8.89 -7.67
C ALA A 180 18.55 -9.46 -6.61
N GLU A 181 19.52 -8.66 -6.19
CA GLU A 181 20.36 -8.95 -5.04
C GLU A 181 19.61 -8.61 -3.74
N CYS A 182 19.72 -9.46 -2.73
CA CYS A 182 19.16 -9.19 -1.41
C CYS A 182 20.14 -9.61 -0.31
N THR A 183 20.63 -8.63 0.45
CA THR A 183 21.48 -8.84 1.63
C THR A 183 20.74 -8.50 2.90
N VAL A 184 21.11 -9.13 4.02
CA VAL A 184 20.46 -8.88 5.32
C VAL A 184 21.53 -8.77 6.39
N THR A 185 21.54 -7.64 7.10
CA THR A 185 22.37 -7.40 8.28
C THR A 185 21.54 -7.69 9.53
N VAL A 186 22.03 -8.51 10.46
CA VAL A 186 21.24 -9.07 11.57
C VAL A 186 21.91 -8.79 12.91
N GLY A 187 21.12 -8.42 13.93
CA GLY A 187 21.54 -8.31 15.33
C GLY A 187 22.72 -7.34 15.51
N ASP A 188 23.72 -7.73 16.29
CA ASP A 188 24.90 -6.90 16.60
C ASP A 188 25.74 -6.51 15.37
N ASN A 189 25.57 -7.18 14.23
CA ASN A 189 26.21 -6.74 13.00
C ASN A 189 25.64 -5.40 12.49
N LEU A 190 24.45 -4.98 12.95
CA LEU A 190 23.93 -3.63 12.73
C LEU A 190 24.84 -2.57 13.36
N LEU A 191 25.30 -2.79 14.60
CA LEU A 191 26.24 -1.89 15.27
C LEU A 191 27.58 -1.80 14.52
N LYS A 192 28.13 -2.95 14.10
CA LYS A 192 29.38 -3.00 13.33
C LYS A 192 29.30 -2.25 12.00
N LYS A 193 28.11 -2.18 11.41
CA LYS A 193 27.84 -1.46 10.16
C LYS A 193 27.23 -0.08 10.36
N ASN A 194 27.27 0.43 11.60
CA ASN A 194 26.78 1.76 11.97
C ASN A 194 25.28 1.97 11.68
N TYR A 195 24.44 1.03 12.15
CA TYR A 195 22.97 1.19 12.20
C TYR A 195 22.47 1.10 13.65
N PRO A 196 22.91 2.04 14.53
CA PRO A 196 22.66 1.93 15.95
C PRO A 196 21.21 2.14 16.36
N LEU A 197 20.44 2.99 15.64
CA LEU A 197 19.02 3.21 15.96
C LEU A 197 18.17 1.99 15.61
N ILE A 198 18.45 1.32 14.48
CA ILE A 198 17.77 0.07 14.12
C ILE A 198 18.03 -1.01 15.17
N HIS A 199 19.30 -1.15 15.60
CA HIS A 199 19.66 -2.10 16.63
C HIS A 199 18.95 -1.79 17.96
N THR A 200 19.01 -0.53 18.39
CA THR A 200 18.47 -0.10 19.69
C THR A 200 16.97 -0.34 19.82
N VAL A 201 16.20 -0.03 18.78
CA VAL A 201 14.74 -0.28 18.77
C VAL A 201 14.47 -1.78 18.88
N GLY A 202 15.17 -2.62 18.09
CA GLY A 202 14.84 -4.04 17.98
C GLY A 202 15.51 -4.95 19.02
N ARG A 203 16.50 -4.48 19.82
CA ARG A 203 17.26 -5.32 20.74
C ARG A 203 16.44 -5.89 21.90
N ALA A 204 15.31 -5.26 22.21
CA ALA A 204 14.42 -5.70 23.28
C ALA A 204 13.60 -6.96 22.92
N SER A 205 13.47 -7.29 21.63
CA SER A 205 12.78 -8.48 21.18
C SER A 205 13.69 -9.71 21.16
N ALA A 206 13.12 -10.87 21.46
CA ALA A 206 13.79 -12.16 21.23
C ALA A 206 14.08 -12.42 19.74
N ARG A 207 13.43 -11.69 18.84
CA ARG A 207 13.60 -11.74 17.38
C ARG A 207 14.59 -10.66 16.94
N ALA A 208 15.80 -11.07 16.59
CA ALA A 208 16.89 -10.15 16.26
C ALA A 208 16.50 -9.13 15.17
N PRO A 209 16.79 -7.83 15.38
CA PRO A 209 16.57 -6.77 14.41
C PRO A 209 17.37 -7.00 13.13
N ARG A 210 16.88 -6.48 12.01
CA ARG A 210 17.49 -6.66 10.68
C ARG A 210 17.41 -5.39 9.86
N LEU A 211 18.42 -5.20 9.01
CA LEU A 211 18.32 -4.30 7.86
C LEU A 211 18.37 -5.15 6.60
N ILE A 212 17.32 -5.07 5.80
CA ILE A 212 17.17 -5.80 4.53
C ILE A 212 17.50 -4.81 3.42
N ASP A 213 18.47 -5.13 2.55
CA ASP A 213 18.92 -4.31 1.41
C ASP A 213 18.68 -5.09 0.12
N LEU A 214 17.76 -4.61 -0.71
CA LEU A 214 17.45 -5.15 -2.03
C LEU A 214 17.99 -4.21 -3.10
N ARG A 215 18.71 -4.75 -4.09
CA ARG A 215 19.30 -3.99 -5.21
C ARG A 215 18.92 -4.61 -6.55
N TRP A 216 18.59 -3.75 -7.52
CA TRP A 216 18.24 -4.19 -8.86
C TRP A 216 18.48 -3.10 -9.89
N GLY A 217 18.67 -3.53 -11.15
CA GLY A 217 18.78 -2.62 -12.31
C GLY A 217 20.21 -2.29 -12.70
N ALA A 218 20.36 -1.47 -13.72
CA ALA A 218 21.68 -1.16 -14.31
C ALA A 218 22.39 -0.06 -13.50
N SER A 219 23.69 -0.23 -13.25
CA SER A 219 24.51 0.71 -12.45
C SER A 219 24.62 2.13 -13.01
N ARG A 220 24.35 2.31 -14.30
CA ARG A 220 24.40 3.62 -14.99
C ARG A 220 23.02 4.28 -15.14
N ALA A 221 21.96 3.62 -14.69
CA ALA A 221 20.62 4.19 -14.72
C ALA A 221 20.42 5.19 -13.59
N PRO A 222 19.41 6.08 -13.68
CA PRO A 222 19.02 6.97 -12.58
C PRO A 222 18.81 6.19 -11.28
N LYS A 223 19.34 6.69 -10.18
CA LYS A 223 19.27 6.05 -8.88
C LYS A 223 17.92 6.32 -8.23
N LEU A 224 17.19 5.27 -7.89
CA LEU A 224 15.94 5.34 -7.17
C LEU A 224 16.09 4.60 -5.84
N SER A 225 15.94 5.32 -4.75
CA SER A 225 16.10 4.78 -3.41
C SER A 225 14.77 4.77 -2.65
N ILE A 226 14.45 3.65 -1.99
CA ILE A 226 13.19 3.46 -1.27
C ILE A 226 13.47 2.92 0.14
N VAL A 227 12.89 3.56 1.17
CA VAL A 227 12.87 3.04 2.53
C VAL A 227 11.45 2.60 2.89
N GLY A 228 11.31 1.49 3.60
CA GLY A 228 10.02 1.07 4.15
C GLY A 228 10.11 0.74 5.63
N LYS A 229 9.32 1.41 6.48
CA LYS A 229 9.20 1.07 7.90
C LYS A 229 8.78 -0.40 8.05
N GLY A 230 9.63 -1.21 8.69
CA GLY A 230 9.43 -2.65 8.87
C GLY A 230 9.23 -3.06 10.33
N VAL A 231 8.51 -2.28 11.13
CA VAL A 231 8.19 -2.63 12.52
C VAL A 231 7.14 -3.72 12.54
N CYS A 232 7.56 -4.99 12.68
CA CYS A 232 6.70 -6.17 12.54
C CYS A 232 5.62 -6.25 13.63
N PHE A 233 5.92 -5.75 14.81
CA PHE A 233 4.94 -5.47 15.85
C PHE A 233 5.41 -4.30 16.71
N ASP A 234 4.48 -3.41 17.05
CA ASP A 234 4.76 -2.24 17.88
C ASP A 234 3.92 -2.27 19.17
N SER A 235 4.56 -2.59 20.28
CA SER A 235 3.94 -2.51 21.61
C SER A 235 3.94 -1.10 22.19
N GLY A 236 4.68 -0.16 21.58
CA GLY A 236 5.02 1.14 22.12
C GLY A 236 6.35 1.13 22.92
N GLY A 237 6.93 -0.04 23.14
CA GLY A 237 8.09 -0.16 24.04
C GLY A 237 7.70 0.11 25.49
N LEU A 238 8.54 0.84 26.25
CA LEU A 238 8.21 1.18 27.65
C LEU A 238 7.07 2.19 27.77
N ASP A 239 6.84 3.03 26.78
CA ASP A 239 5.61 3.84 26.63
C ASP A 239 4.49 2.98 26.03
N LEU A 240 4.07 1.96 26.79
CA LEU A 240 3.20 0.88 26.36
C LEU A 240 1.86 1.40 25.86
N LYS A 241 1.47 0.97 24.66
CA LYS A 241 0.18 1.34 24.06
C LYS A 241 -1.00 0.80 24.87
N PRO A 242 -2.12 1.56 24.97
CA PRO A 242 -3.40 1.00 25.39
C PRO A 242 -3.83 -0.18 24.50
N SER A 243 -4.54 -1.17 25.05
CA SER A 243 -4.87 -2.42 24.37
C SER A 243 -5.58 -2.22 23.01
N ASN A 244 -6.53 -1.28 22.93
CA ASN A 244 -7.24 -0.96 21.69
C ASN A 244 -6.34 -0.34 20.62
N ASN A 245 -5.30 0.41 21.00
CA ASN A 245 -4.33 0.97 20.06
C ASN A 245 -3.30 -0.09 19.61
N MET A 246 -2.99 -1.06 20.48
CA MET A 246 -2.04 -2.13 20.19
C MET A 246 -2.62 -3.22 19.27
N LEU A 247 -3.93 -3.43 19.28
CA LEU A 247 -4.63 -4.54 18.59
C LEU A 247 -4.23 -4.70 17.11
N LEU A 248 -4.03 -3.61 16.40
CA LEU A 248 -3.71 -3.62 14.97
C LEU A 248 -2.20 -3.48 14.68
N MET A 249 -1.32 -3.48 15.69
CA MET A 249 0.09 -3.10 15.49
C MET A 249 0.94 -4.11 14.73
N LYS A 250 0.40 -5.27 14.35
CA LYS A 250 0.97 -6.13 13.29
C LYS A 250 1.06 -5.42 11.93
N LYS A 251 0.24 -4.39 11.70
CA LYS A 251 0.25 -3.55 10.49
C LYS A 251 1.44 -2.60 10.41
N ASP A 252 2.20 -2.44 11.47
CA ASP A 252 3.21 -1.36 11.57
C ASP A 252 4.44 -1.59 10.69
N MET A 253 4.51 -2.71 10.01
CA MET A 253 5.44 -3.04 8.94
C MET A 253 4.90 -2.74 7.53
N CYS A 254 3.71 -2.13 7.40
CA CYS A 254 3.12 -1.84 6.09
C CYS A 254 4.01 -0.94 5.23
N GLY A 255 4.82 -0.07 5.82
CA GLY A 255 5.83 0.69 5.08
C GLY A 255 6.80 -0.22 4.33
N GLY A 256 7.33 -1.24 4.99
CA GLY A 256 8.19 -2.27 4.39
C GLY A 256 7.46 -3.08 3.32
N ALA A 257 6.19 -3.44 3.56
CA ALA A 257 5.37 -4.14 2.57
C ALA A 257 5.12 -3.29 1.31
N HIS A 258 4.86 -1.97 1.47
CA HIS A 258 4.71 -1.04 0.33
C HIS A 258 6.01 -0.86 -0.44
N ALA A 259 7.14 -0.69 0.25
CA ALA A 259 8.46 -0.59 -0.38
C ALA A 259 8.79 -1.84 -1.21
N LEU A 260 8.51 -3.03 -0.67
CA LEU A 260 8.68 -4.30 -1.38
C LEU A 260 7.72 -4.43 -2.58
N ALA A 261 6.45 -4.09 -2.39
CA ALA A 261 5.44 -4.16 -3.46
C ALA A 261 5.74 -3.16 -4.59
N LEU A 262 6.19 -1.93 -4.25
CA LEU A 262 6.63 -0.95 -5.24
C LEU A 262 7.86 -1.45 -6.00
N ALA A 263 8.84 -2.04 -5.31
CA ALA A 263 9.99 -2.67 -5.94
C ALA A 263 9.57 -3.78 -6.92
N GLN A 264 8.62 -4.64 -6.52
CA GLN A 264 8.05 -5.67 -7.38
C GLN A 264 7.42 -5.06 -8.65
N MET A 265 6.65 -3.97 -8.50
CA MET A 265 6.04 -3.28 -9.65
C MET A 265 7.09 -2.68 -10.59
N ILE A 266 8.13 -2.04 -10.05
CA ILE A 266 9.24 -1.45 -10.79
C ILE A 266 9.98 -2.53 -11.59
N MET A 267 10.37 -3.62 -10.94
CA MET A 267 11.08 -4.74 -11.56
C MET A 267 10.22 -5.46 -12.61
N SER A 268 8.94 -5.68 -12.33
CA SER A 268 7.98 -6.28 -13.27
C SER A 268 7.76 -5.41 -14.50
N ALA A 269 7.74 -4.10 -14.35
CA ALA A 269 7.63 -3.14 -15.46
C ALA A 269 8.95 -2.89 -16.18
N ARG A 270 10.08 -3.35 -15.62
CA ARG A 270 11.44 -3.11 -16.11
C ARG A 270 11.74 -1.62 -16.30
N LEU A 271 11.38 -0.81 -15.28
CA LEU A 271 11.71 0.62 -15.34
C LEU A 271 13.22 0.81 -15.41
N LYS A 272 13.68 1.84 -16.13
CA LYS A 272 15.10 2.12 -16.36
C LYS A 272 15.71 2.85 -15.15
N VAL A 273 15.89 2.15 -14.05
CA VAL A 273 16.44 2.69 -12.79
C VAL A 273 17.49 1.76 -12.19
N GLN A 274 18.40 2.34 -11.40
CA GLN A 274 19.19 1.63 -10.42
C GLN A 274 18.42 1.69 -9.10
N LEU A 275 17.71 0.60 -8.76
CA LEU A 275 16.86 0.51 -7.59
C LEU A 275 17.64 0.02 -6.38
N ARG A 276 17.49 0.72 -5.25
CA ARG A 276 17.89 0.24 -3.93
C ARG A 276 16.74 0.39 -2.94
N VAL A 277 16.43 -0.66 -2.19
CA VAL A 277 15.35 -0.67 -1.19
C VAL A 277 15.91 -1.10 0.15
N LEU A 278 15.71 -0.30 1.20
CA LEU A 278 16.04 -0.65 2.57
C LEU A 278 14.78 -0.84 3.41
N ILE A 279 14.73 -1.95 4.14
CA ILE A 279 13.64 -2.23 5.08
C ILE A 279 14.28 -2.56 6.44
N PRO A 280 14.30 -1.59 7.38
CA PRO A 280 14.65 -1.86 8.76
C PRO A 280 13.52 -2.67 9.41
N ALA A 281 13.79 -3.96 9.68
CA ALA A 281 12.81 -4.92 10.21
C ALA A 281 13.11 -5.19 11.68
N VAL A 282 12.19 -4.80 12.57
CA VAL A 282 12.32 -4.87 14.03
C VAL A 282 10.98 -5.21 14.69
N GLU A 283 11.01 -5.53 15.97
CA GLU A 283 9.84 -5.45 16.87
C GLU A 283 10.16 -4.45 17.98
N ASN A 284 9.24 -3.54 18.28
CA ASN A 284 9.33 -2.65 19.43
C ASN A 284 8.70 -3.37 20.63
N SER A 285 9.55 -3.88 21.51
CA SER A 285 9.15 -4.80 22.58
C SER A 285 9.55 -4.30 23.96
N VAL A 286 8.88 -4.81 24.99
CA VAL A 286 9.19 -4.55 26.40
C VAL A 286 10.10 -5.65 26.93
N SER A 287 11.28 -5.26 27.43
CA SER A 287 12.21 -6.15 28.14
C SER A 287 13.22 -5.32 28.97
N SER A 288 14.10 -6.00 29.68
CA SER A 288 15.23 -5.36 30.38
C SER A 288 16.19 -4.62 29.44
N GLU A 289 16.25 -5.01 28.17
CA GLU A 289 17.11 -4.43 27.14
C GLU A 289 16.46 -3.26 26.40
N ALA A 290 15.20 -2.91 26.72
CA ALA A 290 14.47 -1.83 26.06
C ALA A 290 15.14 -0.47 26.28
N TYR A 291 15.14 0.36 25.25
CA TYR A 291 15.52 1.77 25.39
C TYR A 291 14.39 2.54 26.09
N ARG A 292 14.74 3.68 26.69
CA ARG A 292 13.87 4.39 27.63
C ARG A 292 13.63 5.82 27.20
N PRO A 293 12.52 6.44 27.57
CA PRO A 293 12.37 7.89 27.48
C PRO A 293 13.52 8.59 28.21
N GLY A 294 14.09 9.62 27.59
CA GLY A 294 15.26 10.35 28.09
C GLY A 294 16.62 9.74 27.73
N ASP A 295 16.68 8.52 27.18
CA ASP A 295 17.94 7.99 26.64
C ASP A 295 18.42 8.87 25.46
N VAL A 296 19.73 9.06 25.33
CA VAL A 296 20.35 9.73 24.17
C VAL A 296 21.03 8.69 23.30
N LEU A 297 20.57 8.58 22.06
CA LEU A 297 21.01 7.58 21.10
C LEU A 297 21.84 8.23 19.99
N MET A 298 22.94 7.60 19.59
CA MET A 298 23.67 8.04 18.40
C MET A 298 23.04 7.46 17.16
N SER A 299 22.90 8.27 16.12
CA SER A 299 22.41 7.83 14.80
C SER A 299 23.56 7.53 13.84
N ARG A 300 23.24 6.86 12.72
CA ARG A 300 24.18 6.66 11.61
C ARG A 300 24.74 7.98 11.07
N LYS A 301 23.95 9.04 11.04
CA LYS A 301 24.38 10.38 10.58
C LYS A 301 25.37 11.05 11.53
N GLY A 302 25.53 10.53 12.74
CA GLY A 302 26.34 11.15 13.80
C GLY A 302 25.57 12.16 14.66
N LEU A 303 24.27 12.37 14.40
CA LEU A 303 23.41 13.17 15.26
C LEU A 303 23.03 12.36 16.51
N SER A 304 23.10 12.98 17.67
CA SER A 304 22.55 12.46 18.91
C SER A 304 21.04 12.73 18.97
N VAL A 305 20.27 11.71 19.37
CA VAL A 305 18.81 11.75 19.43
C VAL A 305 18.33 11.48 20.84
N GLU A 306 17.70 12.45 21.47
CA GLU A 306 16.98 12.23 22.73
C GLU A 306 15.66 11.49 22.45
N VAL A 307 15.40 10.41 23.17
CA VAL A 307 14.15 9.66 23.09
C VAL A 307 13.08 10.37 23.88
N GLY A 308 12.18 11.06 23.21
CA GLY A 308 11.04 11.70 23.88
C GLY A 308 9.90 10.73 24.20
N ASN A 309 9.75 9.68 23.40
CA ASN A 309 8.74 8.64 23.55
C ASN A 309 9.16 7.37 22.79
N THR A 310 9.12 6.21 23.46
CA THR A 310 9.51 4.93 22.84
C THR A 310 8.50 4.41 21.83
N ASP A 311 7.26 4.94 21.80
CA ASP A 311 6.23 4.70 20.78
C ASP A 311 6.45 5.54 19.48
N ALA A 312 7.60 6.21 19.40
CA ALA A 312 8.08 6.90 18.21
C ALA A 312 9.29 6.16 17.58
N GLU A 313 9.30 4.86 17.63
CA GLU A 313 10.35 3.94 17.19
C GLU A 313 10.55 3.95 15.68
N GLY A 314 9.44 4.10 14.92
CA GLY A 314 9.44 4.05 13.46
C GLY A 314 10.37 5.08 12.86
N ARG A 315 10.36 6.32 13.36
CA ARG A 315 11.24 7.37 12.85
C ARG A 315 12.71 7.12 13.20
N LEU A 316 13.01 6.42 14.29
CA LEU A 316 14.37 6.05 14.66
C LEU A 316 14.94 5.03 13.67
N VAL A 317 14.23 3.94 13.40
CA VAL A 317 14.69 2.93 12.44
C VAL A 317 14.77 3.47 11.02
N MET A 318 13.86 4.39 10.66
CA MET A 318 13.87 5.06 9.37
C MET A 318 15.06 6.01 9.21
N ALA A 319 15.47 6.70 10.27
CA ALA A 319 16.58 7.66 10.26
C ALA A 319 17.90 7.03 9.78
N ASP A 320 18.29 5.87 10.33
CA ASP A 320 19.50 5.16 9.89
C ASP A 320 19.41 4.70 8.43
N ALA A 321 18.24 4.19 8.02
CA ALA A 321 18.03 3.72 6.65
C ALA A 321 18.00 4.87 5.64
N LEU A 322 17.37 5.99 5.97
CA LEU A 322 17.35 7.20 5.14
C LEU A 322 18.76 7.77 4.97
N THR A 323 19.54 7.89 6.06
CA THR A 323 20.94 8.34 5.99
C THR A 323 21.79 7.45 5.08
N GLU A 324 21.61 6.13 5.15
CA GLU A 324 22.31 5.19 4.27
C GLU A 324 22.01 5.44 2.80
N LEU A 325 20.69 5.55 2.45
CA LEU A 325 20.30 5.76 1.07
C LEU A 325 20.61 7.16 0.53
N ASP A 326 20.57 8.17 1.40
CA ASP A 326 20.93 9.54 1.02
C ASP A 326 22.42 9.63 0.60
N SER A 327 23.29 8.86 1.25
CA SER A 327 24.72 8.80 0.91
C SER A 327 25.01 8.20 -0.46
N ASP A 328 24.07 7.50 -1.08
CA ASP A 328 24.16 6.99 -2.46
C ASP A 328 23.90 8.10 -3.50
N ASP A 329 23.47 9.30 -3.10
CA ASP A 329 23.10 10.41 -3.97
C ASP A 329 22.03 10.03 -5.01
N PRO A 330 20.80 9.65 -4.55
CA PRO A 330 19.72 9.25 -5.45
C PRO A 330 19.05 10.42 -6.15
N ASP A 331 18.56 10.17 -7.39
CA ASP A 331 17.71 11.11 -8.15
C ASP A 331 16.36 11.36 -7.49
N LEU A 332 15.89 10.38 -6.73
CA LEU A 332 14.68 10.45 -5.93
C LEU A 332 14.78 9.46 -4.76
N LEU A 333 14.53 9.96 -3.56
CA LEU A 333 14.39 9.18 -2.34
C LEU A 333 12.92 9.12 -1.95
N ILE A 334 12.39 7.93 -1.68
CA ILE A 334 11.01 7.71 -1.28
C ILE A 334 11.00 6.92 0.01
N ASP A 335 10.11 7.25 0.94
CA ASP A 335 9.86 6.37 2.05
C ASP A 335 8.36 6.14 2.32
N PHE A 336 8.08 4.97 2.89
CA PHE A 336 6.75 4.52 3.27
C PHE A 336 6.72 4.18 4.75
N SER A 337 5.75 4.73 5.48
CA SER A 337 5.58 4.41 6.88
C SER A 337 4.16 4.56 7.40
N THR A 338 3.84 3.78 8.42
CA THR A 338 2.66 3.94 9.26
C THR A 338 3.06 4.75 10.50
N LEU A 339 3.60 5.96 10.25
CA LEU A 339 4.44 6.65 11.23
C LEU A 339 3.66 7.27 12.37
N THR A 340 2.53 7.95 12.06
CA THR A 340 1.84 8.73 13.08
C THR A 340 0.33 8.47 13.17
N GLY A 341 -0.19 8.60 14.40
CA GLY A 341 -1.62 8.72 14.61
C GLY A 341 -2.20 10.05 14.12
N ALA A 342 -1.36 11.10 14.09
CA ALA A 342 -1.75 12.44 13.68
C ALA A 342 -2.20 12.51 12.23
N GLN A 343 -1.60 11.73 11.34
CA GLN A 343 -2.03 11.61 9.94
C GLN A 343 -3.51 11.18 9.87
N ARG A 344 -3.90 10.16 10.65
CA ARG A 344 -5.28 9.64 10.67
C ARG A 344 -6.29 10.64 11.21
N VAL A 345 -5.88 11.44 12.18
CA VAL A 345 -6.73 12.52 12.72
C VAL A 345 -6.97 13.59 11.65
N ALA A 346 -5.96 13.92 10.84
CA ALA A 346 -6.06 14.93 9.80
C ALA A 346 -6.84 14.46 8.56
N CYS A 347 -6.57 13.23 8.08
CA CYS A 347 -7.02 12.76 6.76
C CYS A 347 -7.87 11.47 6.81
N GLY A 348 -8.14 10.92 7.99
CA GLY A 348 -8.88 9.67 8.14
C GLY A 348 -8.06 8.43 7.79
N TYR A 349 -8.73 7.29 7.68
CA TYR A 349 -8.08 6.00 7.46
C TYR A 349 -7.79 5.70 5.97
N ASP A 350 -8.54 6.31 5.06
CA ASP A 350 -8.56 5.96 3.64
C ASP A 350 -7.67 6.85 2.77
N LEU A 351 -7.31 8.05 3.24
CA LEU A 351 -6.53 9.02 2.50
C LEU A 351 -5.09 9.07 3.05
N PRO A 352 -4.12 8.40 2.40
CA PRO A 352 -2.71 8.51 2.77
C PRO A 352 -2.18 9.91 2.52
N THR A 353 -1.27 10.36 3.37
CA THR A 353 -0.61 11.64 3.21
C THR A 353 0.81 11.48 2.69
N PHE A 354 1.32 12.51 2.05
CA PHE A 354 2.72 12.60 1.70
C PHE A 354 3.28 14.00 1.97
N PHE A 355 4.58 14.05 2.16
CA PHE A 355 5.39 15.25 2.30
C PHE A 355 6.49 15.23 1.25
N THR A 356 6.87 16.36 0.74
CA THR A 356 7.99 16.48 -0.20
C THR A 356 8.52 17.89 -0.22
N ASN A 357 9.82 18.03 -0.46
CA ASN A 357 10.52 19.29 -0.68
C ASN A 357 10.58 19.68 -2.18
N ASP A 358 9.98 18.87 -3.07
CA ASP A 358 9.92 19.15 -4.52
C ASP A 358 8.47 19.33 -5.00
N ASP A 359 8.10 20.56 -5.34
CA ASP A 359 6.76 20.91 -5.82
C ASP A 359 6.42 20.26 -7.17
N LYS A 360 7.43 19.99 -8.02
CA LYS A 360 7.18 19.28 -9.30
C LYS A 360 6.75 17.85 -9.04
N VAL A 361 7.44 17.18 -8.11
CA VAL A 361 7.08 15.82 -7.66
C VAL A 361 5.70 15.83 -7.01
N ALA A 362 5.40 16.80 -6.14
CA ALA A 362 4.09 16.90 -5.49
C ALA A 362 2.95 17.02 -6.51
N ASN A 363 3.05 17.97 -7.44
CA ASN A 363 2.02 18.20 -8.46
C ASN A 363 1.85 16.99 -9.38
N ALA A 364 2.96 16.34 -9.77
CA ALA A 364 2.91 15.14 -10.59
C ALA A 364 2.23 13.97 -9.84
N LEU A 365 2.56 13.76 -8.56
CA LEU A 365 1.98 12.69 -7.73
C LEU A 365 0.47 12.89 -7.54
N MET A 366 0.03 14.09 -7.17
CA MET A 366 -1.39 14.41 -7.02
C MET A 366 -2.17 14.15 -8.31
N LYS A 367 -1.65 14.59 -9.46
CA LYS A 367 -2.29 14.40 -10.76
C LYS A 367 -2.43 12.91 -11.15
N VAL A 368 -1.40 12.09 -10.90
CA VAL A 368 -1.47 10.66 -11.25
C VAL A 368 -2.30 9.87 -10.26
N SER A 369 -2.36 10.27 -8.98
CA SER A 369 -3.13 9.61 -7.93
C SER A 369 -4.63 9.55 -8.26
N ASP A 370 -5.18 10.63 -8.77
CA ASP A 370 -6.58 10.69 -9.22
C ASP A 370 -6.80 9.77 -10.43
N LYS A 371 -5.87 9.80 -11.40
CA LYS A 371 -5.98 9.00 -12.62
C LYS A 371 -6.03 7.49 -12.35
N VAL A 372 -5.27 7.02 -11.35
CA VAL A 372 -5.19 5.59 -11.01
C VAL A 372 -6.13 5.18 -9.86
N ALA A 373 -7.03 6.07 -9.45
CA ALA A 373 -7.97 5.87 -8.34
C ALA A 373 -7.28 5.42 -7.04
N ASP A 374 -6.15 6.05 -6.71
CA ASP A 374 -5.36 5.81 -5.51
C ASP A 374 -4.97 7.16 -4.89
N PRO A 375 -5.96 7.90 -4.35
CA PRO A 375 -5.78 9.30 -3.94
C PRO A 375 -4.74 9.42 -2.83
N MET A 376 -3.96 10.51 -2.89
CA MET A 376 -2.99 10.90 -1.87
C MET A 376 -3.13 12.40 -1.60
N TRP A 377 -2.81 12.84 -0.39
CA TRP A 377 -2.90 14.24 -0.01
C TRP A 377 -1.59 14.79 0.53
N ARG A 378 -1.15 15.95 0.00
CA ARG A 378 0.08 16.60 0.45
C ARG A 378 -0.13 17.33 1.77
N LEU A 379 0.73 17.06 2.76
CA LEU A 379 0.91 17.87 3.97
C LEU A 379 2.22 18.68 3.87
N PRO A 380 2.31 19.86 4.54
CA PRO A 380 3.47 20.73 4.42
C PRO A 380 4.66 20.27 5.29
N LEU A 381 5.88 20.45 4.78
CA LEU A 381 7.10 20.53 5.60
C LEU A 381 7.19 21.96 6.14
N PHE A 382 6.56 22.22 7.28
CA PHE A 382 6.44 23.58 7.84
C PHE A 382 7.65 23.90 8.73
N ASP A 383 8.62 24.59 8.17
CA ASP A 383 9.94 24.84 8.78
C ASP A 383 9.86 25.51 10.17
N ALA A 384 8.85 26.35 10.44
CA ALA A 384 8.67 26.97 11.76
C ALA A 384 8.47 25.94 12.89
N TYR A 385 8.12 24.68 12.57
CA TYR A 385 7.96 23.63 13.57
C TYR A 385 9.28 22.88 13.88
N ARG A 386 10.40 23.18 13.20
CA ARG A 386 11.69 22.52 13.49
C ARG A 386 12.14 22.74 14.93
N GLY A 387 11.97 23.94 15.48
CA GLY A 387 12.30 24.21 16.88
C GLY A 387 11.51 23.39 17.90
N GLN A 388 10.43 22.71 17.50
CA GLN A 388 9.75 21.76 18.39
C GLN A 388 10.59 20.50 18.64
N LEU A 389 11.54 20.19 17.75
CA LEU A 389 12.42 19.02 17.86
C LEU A 389 13.73 19.32 18.60
N ASP A 390 13.92 20.54 19.12
CA ASP A 390 15.11 20.89 19.89
C ASP A 390 15.16 20.12 21.20
N SER A 391 16.35 19.59 21.51
CA SER A 391 16.64 18.93 22.78
C SER A 391 17.60 19.80 23.62
N PRO A 392 17.47 19.81 24.93
CA PRO A 392 18.45 20.47 25.81
C PRO A 392 19.74 19.65 26.02
N ILE A 393 19.72 18.35 25.66
CA ILE A 393 20.81 17.40 25.96
C ILE A 393 21.34 16.63 24.75
N ALA A 394 20.70 16.78 23.58
CA ALA A 394 21.06 16.11 22.33
C ALA A 394 20.90 17.07 21.14
N ASP A 395 21.34 16.65 19.95
CA ASP A 395 21.19 17.46 18.73
C ASP A 395 19.73 17.59 18.31
N ILE A 396 18.91 16.56 18.56
CA ILE A 396 17.48 16.52 18.20
C ILE A 396 16.70 15.63 19.16
N ASN A 397 15.44 15.97 19.43
CA ASN A 397 14.51 15.09 20.15
C ASN A 397 13.67 14.28 19.16
N SER A 398 13.40 13.00 19.48
CA SER A 398 12.62 12.11 18.60
C SER A 398 11.15 12.51 18.47
N THR A 399 10.63 13.31 19.40
CA THR A 399 9.24 13.79 19.39
C THR A 399 9.17 15.29 19.53
N GLY A 400 8.14 15.91 18.95
CA GLY A 400 7.94 17.36 19.11
C GLY A 400 7.45 17.70 20.52
N LYS A 401 7.80 18.90 21.00
CA LYS A 401 7.32 19.47 22.29
C LYS A 401 5.79 19.74 22.29
N SER A 402 5.19 19.87 21.11
CA SER A 402 3.75 20.13 20.96
C SER A 402 2.96 18.81 20.88
N PRO A 403 1.79 18.70 21.54
CA PRO A 403 0.92 17.54 21.38
C PRO A 403 0.17 17.49 20.05
N VAL A 404 0.29 18.53 19.23
CA VAL A 404 -0.38 18.68 17.92
C VAL A 404 0.64 18.87 16.80
N GLY A 405 0.20 18.62 15.54
CA GLY A 405 1.09 18.72 14.37
C GLY A 405 2.07 17.54 14.23
N GLY A 406 1.80 16.41 14.90
CA GLY A 406 2.70 15.26 15.02
C GLY A 406 3.14 14.65 13.67
N ALA A 407 2.30 14.69 12.63
CA ALA A 407 2.68 14.23 11.30
C ALA A 407 3.75 15.14 10.67
N ILE A 408 3.63 16.47 10.85
CA ILE A 408 4.60 17.44 10.33
C ILE A 408 5.93 17.32 11.10
N SER A 409 5.89 17.28 12.44
CA SER A 409 7.11 17.14 13.24
C SER A 409 7.84 15.83 12.97
N ALA A 410 7.10 14.73 12.74
CA ALA A 410 7.70 13.45 12.35
C ALA A 410 8.38 13.52 10.97
N ALA A 411 7.76 14.15 9.99
CA ALA A 411 8.37 14.37 8.68
C ALA A 411 9.61 15.26 8.76
N LEU A 412 9.57 16.34 9.57
CA LEU A 412 10.73 17.21 9.81
C LEU A 412 11.86 16.50 10.54
N PHE A 413 11.54 15.58 11.48
CA PHE A 413 12.54 14.71 12.10
C PHE A 413 13.25 13.85 11.05
N LEU A 414 12.51 13.15 10.19
CA LEU A 414 13.10 12.33 9.13
C LEU A 414 13.94 13.16 8.16
N GLN A 415 13.50 14.37 7.82
CA GLN A 415 14.25 15.28 6.95
C GLN A 415 15.61 15.69 7.53
N ALA A 416 15.79 15.67 8.86
CA ALA A 416 17.08 15.95 9.48
C ALA A 416 18.16 14.89 9.15
N PHE A 417 17.75 13.71 8.68
CA PHE A 417 18.64 12.58 8.38
C PHE A 417 19.02 12.43 6.90
N ILE A 418 18.51 13.29 6.05
CA ILE A 418 18.85 13.37 4.62
C ILE A 418 19.48 14.73 4.29
N ASP A 419 20.02 14.88 3.09
CA ASP A 419 20.38 16.18 2.53
C ASP A 419 19.11 17.00 2.30
N ARG A 420 19.13 18.29 2.66
CA ARG A 420 17.96 19.17 2.58
C ARG A 420 17.48 19.38 1.14
N ASP A 421 18.40 19.36 0.20
CA ASP A 421 18.12 19.56 -1.23
C ASP A 421 17.83 18.25 -2.00
N ARG A 422 17.92 17.10 -1.30
CA ARG A 422 17.59 15.79 -1.86
C ARG A 422 16.12 15.71 -2.26
N PRO A 423 15.78 15.46 -3.53
CA PRO A 423 14.39 15.19 -3.90
C PRO A 423 13.86 14.00 -3.10
N TRP A 424 12.89 14.27 -2.23
CA TRP A 424 12.40 13.31 -1.25
C TRP A 424 10.88 13.32 -1.15
N VAL A 425 10.30 12.13 -1.02
CA VAL A 425 8.88 11.91 -0.74
C VAL A 425 8.74 11.01 0.47
N HIS A 426 8.19 11.54 1.54
CA HIS A 426 7.77 10.77 2.73
C HIS A 426 6.28 10.48 2.64
N THR A 427 5.87 9.23 2.90
CA THR A 427 4.44 8.86 2.97
C THR A 427 4.09 8.36 4.36
N ASP A 428 3.01 8.91 4.93
CA ASP A 428 2.43 8.48 6.21
C ASP A 428 0.97 8.05 6.00
N PHE A 429 0.63 6.81 6.39
CA PHE A 429 -0.67 6.21 6.07
C PHE A 429 -1.11 5.16 7.10
N MET A 430 -2.39 4.79 7.05
CA MET A 430 -2.95 3.79 7.97
C MET A 430 -2.49 2.36 7.66
N GLY A 431 -2.45 1.95 6.39
CA GLY A 431 -2.11 0.60 5.96
C GLY A 431 -3.14 -0.48 6.32
N TRP A 432 -4.36 -0.09 6.71
CA TRP A 432 -5.39 -1.00 7.19
C TRP A 432 -6.80 -0.52 6.86
N ASN A 433 -7.66 -1.41 6.35
CA ASN A 433 -9.10 -1.18 6.23
C ASN A 433 -9.78 -1.53 7.55
N MET A 434 -10.47 -0.57 8.16
CA MET A 434 -11.18 -0.74 9.43
C MET A 434 -12.48 -1.54 9.30
N SER A 435 -13.00 -1.71 8.07
CA SER A 435 -14.21 -2.47 7.77
C SER A 435 -14.18 -2.98 6.34
N SER A 436 -14.92 -4.07 6.10
CA SER A 436 -15.01 -4.66 4.77
C SER A 436 -15.91 -3.82 3.84
N ARG A 437 -15.40 -3.53 2.65
CA ARG A 437 -16.08 -2.88 1.54
C ARG A 437 -15.79 -3.64 0.23
N PRO A 438 -16.58 -3.46 -0.83
CA PRO A 438 -16.31 -4.11 -2.12
C PRO A 438 -14.86 -3.91 -2.58
N GLY A 439 -14.15 -5.00 -2.80
CA GLY A 439 -12.73 -4.99 -3.20
C GLY A 439 -11.72 -4.56 -2.14
N ARG A 440 -12.18 -4.17 -0.96
CA ARG A 440 -11.39 -3.70 0.18
C ARG A 440 -11.84 -4.42 1.46
N PRO A 441 -11.43 -5.68 1.68
CA PRO A 441 -11.77 -6.39 2.91
C PRO A 441 -11.12 -5.74 4.12
N GLU A 442 -11.70 -5.91 5.30
CA GLU A 442 -11.04 -5.58 6.55
C GLU A 442 -9.68 -6.30 6.65
N GLY A 443 -8.64 -5.57 7.04
CA GLY A 443 -7.28 -6.09 7.05
C GLY A 443 -6.28 -5.13 6.41
N GLY A 444 -5.07 -5.63 6.17
CA GLY A 444 -4.02 -4.89 5.50
C GLY A 444 -4.45 -4.30 4.15
N GLU A 445 -3.99 -3.09 3.83
CA GLU A 445 -4.36 -2.40 2.58
C GLU A 445 -3.18 -1.64 1.97
N ALA A 446 -3.11 -1.68 0.63
CA ALA A 446 -2.18 -0.89 -0.14
C ALA A 446 -2.78 0.50 -0.41
N GLN A 447 -2.12 1.54 0.12
CA GLN A 447 -2.55 2.94 0.01
C GLN A 447 -1.46 3.78 -0.63
N GLY A 448 -1.77 4.52 -1.71
CA GLY A 448 -0.81 5.33 -2.45
C GLY A 448 0.21 4.54 -3.30
N LEU A 449 0.14 3.22 -3.28
CA LEU A 449 1.09 2.34 -3.99
C LEU A 449 1.01 2.48 -5.51
N ARG A 450 -0.22 2.48 -6.07
CA ARG A 450 -0.44 2.64 -7.51
C ARG A 450 -0.12 4.05 -7.97
N ALA A 451 -0.42 5.05 -7.14
CA ALA A 451 -0.08 6.45 -7.40
C ALA A 451 1.43 6.64 -7.49
N MET A 452 2.18 6.11 -6.52
CA MET A 452 3.64 6.18 -6.51
C MET A 452 4.24 5.45 -7.73
N PHE A 453 3.75 4.24 -8.05
CA PHE A 453 4.19 3.54 -9.24
C PHE A 453 3.90 4.32 -10.53
N ALA A 454 2.72 4.95 -10.64
CA ALA A 454 2.36 5.75 -11.83
C ALA A 454 3.27 6.97 -12.01
N LEU A 455 3.65 7.65 -10.90
CA LEU A 455 4.66 8.70 -10.90
C LEU A 455 5.99 8.18 -11.46
N LEU A 456 6.47 7.05 -10.95
CA LEU A 456 7.76 6.47 -11.35
C LEU A 456 7.73 5.96 -12.80
N ALA A 457 6.63 5.36 -13.23
CA ALA A 457 6.46 4.92 -14.61
C ALA A 457 6.45 6.10 -15.60
N ALA A 458 5.86 7.23 -15.22
CA ALA A 458 5.92 8.46 -16.03
C ALA A 458 7.33 9.06 -16.09
N ARG A 459 8.11 8.96 -15.00
CA ARG A 459 9.47 9.51 -14.90
C ARG A 459 10.54 8.63 -15.56
N TYR A 460 10.45 7.31 -15.42
CA TYR A 460 11.50 6.35 -15.76
C TYR A 460 11.08 5.27 -16.78
N GLY A 461 9.87 5.32 -17.29
CA GLY A 461 9.31 4.28 -18.18
C GLY A 461 9.65 4.45 -19.68
N LYS A 462 10.41 5.48 -20.08
CA LYS A 462 10.76 5.79 -21.48
C LYS A 462 12.06 5.14 -21.91
#